data_7b97fc6bbb70e1479dbdee23fec69219
#
_entry.id   7b97fc6bbb70e1479dbdee23fec69219
#
_cell.length_a   1.000
_cell.length_b   1.000
_cell.length_c   1.000
_cell.angle_alpha   90.00
_cell.angle_beta   90.00
_cell.angle_gamma   90.00
#
_symmetry.space_group_name_H-M   'P 1'
#
loop_
_entity.id
_entity.type
_entity.pdbx_description
1 polymer ?
#
loop_
_entity_poly.entity_id
_entity_poly.type
_entity_poly.pdbx_seq_one_letter_code
_entity_poly.pdbx_strand_id
1 'polypeptide(L)'
;MFDDFIGIPFKDRGANFRECDCFGLVRLFYKDLLKIEIPDPLVTIFTSNGITDKYLEETAKNWDTVNELKKFDVIAMANDLNMPEVVQHFGIYIGDGKMLHTEVKTGSIISDVDLYKYFIKGYHRWRN
;
A
#
# COMPACT_ATOMS: atom_id res chain seq x y z
N MET A 1 17.31 -1.18 -8.14
CA MET A 1 16.19 -2.04 -8.54
C MET A 1 14.84 -1.36 -8.44
N PHE A 2 14.59 -0.60 -7.38
CA PHE A 2 13.27 0.04 -7.19
C PHE A 2 13.30 1.54 -7.49
N ASP A 3 14.35 2.02 -8.12
CA ASP A 3 14.58 3.46 -8.32
C ASP A 3 13.46 4.15 -9.09
N ASP A 4 12.87 3.46 -10.07
CA ASP A 4 11.81 4.03 -10.89
C ASP A 4 10.52 4.30 -10.08
N PHE A 5 10.38 3.64 -8.94
CA PHE A 5 9.22 3.80 -8.07
C PHE A 5 9.40 4.87 -7.00
N ILE A 6 10.59 5.48 -6.91
CA ILE A 6 10.90 6.51 -5.91
C ILE A 6 10.70 7.89 -6.51
N GLY A 7 10.09 8.80 -5.74
CA GLY A 7 9.89 10.17 -6.16
C GLY A 7 8.68 10.41 -7.05
N ILE A 8 7.76 9.46 -7.14
CA ILE A 8 6.52 9.66 -7.89
C ILE A 8 5.62 10.61 -7.09
N PRO A 9 5.17 11.73 -7.70
CA PRO A 9 4.30 12.67 -7.01
C PRO A 9 2.98 12.05 -6.56
N PHE A 10 2.48 12.50 -5.41
CA PHE A 10 1.19 12.02 -4.89
C PHE A 10 0.04 12.61 -5.70
N LYS A 11 -0.91 11.75 -6.06
CA LYS A 11 -2.17 12.16 -6.67
C LYS A 11 -3.24 11.15 -6.29
N ASP A 12 -4.32 11.64 -5.67
CA ASP A 12 -5.46 10.79 -5.33
C ASP A 12 -5.94 10.03 -6.56
N ARG A 13 -6.11 8.74 -6.43
CA ARG A 13 -6.55 7.83 -7.50
C ARG A 13 -5.51 7.58 -8.60
N GLY A 14 -4.34 8.19 -8.52
CA GLY A 14 -3.26 7.92 -9.48
C GLY A 14 -2.66 6.53 -9.29
N ALA A 15 -2.27 5.89 -10.39
CA ALA A 15 -1.65 4.56 -10.35
C ALA A 15 -0.68 4.37 -11.52
N ASN A 16 0.17 5.36 -11.76
CA ASN A 16 1.14 5.32 -12.86
C ASN A 16 2.44 6.02 -12.43
N PHE A 17 3.47 5.96 -13.28
CA PHE A 17 4.78 6.53 -12.94
C PHE A 17 4.81 8.06 -12.89
N ARG A 18 3.77 8.72 -13.37
CA ARG A 18 3.69 10.19 -13.32
C ARG A 18 3.09 10.67 -12.00
N GLU A 19 2.19 9.88 -11.44
CA GLU A 19 1.50 10.22 -10.19
C GLU A 19 0.78 9.02 -9.63
N CYS A 20 0.79 8.86 -8.31
CA CYS A 20 0.08 7.75 -7.67
C CYS A 20 -0.30 8.09 -6.23
N ASP A 21 -1.36 7.46 -5.73
CA ASP A 21 -1.63 7.43 -4.30
C ASP A 21 -1.07 6.14 -3.70
N CYS A 22 -1.32 5.90 -2.41
CA CYS A 22 -0.70 4.76 -1.72
C CYS A 22 -1.14 3.42 -2.30
N PHE A 23 -2.42 3.24 -2.59
CA PHE A 23 -2.88 1.98 -3.20
C PHE A 23 -2.56 1.94 -4.69
N GLY A 24 -2.57 3.09 -5.35
CA GLY A 24 -2.14 3.20 -6.74
C GLY A 24 -0.68 2.78 -6.92
N LEU A 25 0.17 3.07 -5.95
CA LEU A 25 1.56 2.61 -5.97
C LEU A 25 1.63 1.08 -5.86
N VAL A 26 0.81 0.47 -5.02
CA VAL A 26 0.72 -0.99 -4.93
C VAL A 26 0.31 -1.58 -6.29
N ARG A 27 -0.71 -1.02 -6.91
CA ARG A 27 -1.19 -1.48 -8.22
C ARG A 27 -0.12 -1.34 -9.30
N LEU A 28 0.54 -0.18 -9.33
CA LEU A 28 1.61 0.09 -10.29
C LEU A 28 2.78 -0.89 -10.12
N PHE A 29 3.21 -1.08 -8.88
CA PHE A 29 4.33 -1.97 -8.55
C PHE A 29 4.04 -3.41 -8.98
N TYR A 30 2.87 -3.91 -8.63
CA TYR A 30 2.47 -5.27 -8.97
C TYR A 30 2.33 -5.46 -10.48
N LYS A 31 1.74 -4.49 -11.16
CA LYS A 31 1.58 -4.55 -12.61
C LYS A 31 2.91 -4.51 -13.35
N ASP A 32 3.74 -3.54 -13.01
CA ASP A 32 5.01 -3.31 -13.72
C ASP A 32 6.05 -4.39 -13.42
N LEU A 33 6.24 -4.71 -12.16
CA LEU A 33 7.32 -5.62 -11.74
C LEU A 33 6.89 -7.08 -11.73
N LEU A 34 5.69 -7.38 -11.23
CA LEU A 34 5.23 -8.73 -11.01
C LEU A 34 4.26 -9.21 -12.09
N LYS A 35 3.81 -8.32 -12.95
CA LYS A 35 2.85 -8.62 -14.03
C LYS A 35 1.51 -9.13 -13.48
N ILE A 36 1.10 -8.59 -12.34
CA ILE A 36 -0.16 -8.93 -11.67
C ILE A 36 -1.08 -7.73 -11.70
N GLU A 37 -2.31 -7.91 -12.19
CA GLU A 37 -3.33 -6.87 -12.19
C GLU A 37 -4.09 -6.89 -10.87
N ILE A 38 -3.88 -5.87 -10.05
CA ILE A 38 -4.65 -5.67 -8.82
C ILE A 38 -5.88 -4.82 -9.16
N PRO A 39 -7.08 -5.25 -8.79
CA PRO A 39 -8.29 -4.49 -9.12
C PRO A 39 -8.27 -3.07 -8.57
N ASP A 40 -8.82 -2.13 -9.36
CA ASP A 40 -9.01 -0.76 -8.90
C ASP A 40 -10.14 -0.75 -7.87
N PRO A 41 -9.91 -0.23 -6.65
CA PRO A 41 -10.94 -0.21 -5.61
C PRO A 41 -12.09 0.76 -5.93
N LEU A 42 -11.90 1.69 -6.86
CA LEU A 42 -12.91 2.68 -7.29
C LEU A 42 -13.36 3.61 -6.16
N VAL A 43 -12.50 3.80 -5.15
CA VAL A 43 -12.76 4.72 -4.04
C VAL A 43 -11.50 5.51 -3.74
N THR A 44 -11.66 6.68 -3.12
CA THR A 44 -10.53 7.49 -2.70
C THR A 44 -10.05 7.08 -1.30
N ILE A 45 -8.75 7.20 -1.04
CA ILE A 45 -8.18 6.96 0.29
C ILE A 45 -8.62 8.02 1.31
N PHE A 46 -9.14 9.16 0.83
CA PHE A 46 -9.60 10.24 1.71
C PHE A 46 -11.02 10.02 2.24
N THR A 47 -11.73 9.00 1.77
CA THR A 47 -13.03 8.63 2.28
C THR A 47 -12.83 7.56 3.35
N SER A 48 -13.00 7.92 4.62
CA SER A 48 -12.60 7.08 5.75
C SER A 48 -13.14 5.64 5.72
N ASN A 49 -14.37 5.44 5.24
CA ASN A 49 -14.94 4.10 5.20
C ASN A 49 -14.79 3.43 3.83
N GLY A 50 -14.70 4.20 2.76
CA GLY A 50 -14.67 3.65 1.41
C GLY A 50 -13.51 2.72 1.16
N ILE A 51 -12.29 3.19 1.41
CA ILE A 51 -11.10 2.38 1.17
C ILE A 51 -10.98 1.25 2.20
N THR A 52 -11.43 1.47 3.44
CA THR A 52 -11.40 0.42 4.47
C THR A 52 -12.32 -0.74 4.08
N ASP A 53 -13.52 -0.46 3.61
CA ASP A 53 -14.46 -1.49 3.18
C ASP A 53 -13.90 -2.28 2.00
N LYS A 54 -13.29 -1.60 1.04
CA LYS A 54 -12.66 -2.26 -0.11
C LYS A 54 -11.44 -3.08 0.31
N TYR A 55 -10.67 -2.59 1.27
CA TYR A 55 -9.56 -3.35 1.83
C TYR A 55 -10.04 -4.66 2.46
N LEU A 56 -11.08 -4.61 3.29
CA LEU A 56 -11.62 -5.81 3.92
C LEU A 56 -12.18 -6.80 2.90
N GLU A 57 -12.90 -6.30 1.91
CA GLU A 57 -13.43 -7.12 0.83
C GLU A 57 -12.33 -7.79 0.03
N GLU A 58 -11.33 -7.02 -0.38
CA GLU A 58 -10.23 -7.50 -1.22
C GLU A 58 -9.37 -8.52 -0.48
N THR A 59 -9.03 -8.26 0.79
CA THR A 59 -8.18 -9.17 1.56
C THR A 59 -8.89 -10.49 1.84
N ALA A 60 -10.21 -10.47 1.94
CA ALA A 60 -10.96 -11.72 2.11
C ALA A 60 -10.96 -12.60 0.86
N LYS A 61 -10.84 -11.99 -0.33
CA LYS A 61 -10.94 -12.69 -1.61
C LYS A 61 -9.60 -13.11 -2.21
N ASN A 62 -8.65 -12.19 -2.24
CA ASN A 62 -7.47 -12.33 -3.10
C ASN A 62 -6.14 -12.35 -2.37
N TRP A 63 -6.14 -12.15 -1.07
CA TRP A 63 -4.91 -12.02 -0.29
C TRP A 63 -4.91 -12.95 0.90
N ASP A 64 -3.73 -13.51 1.22
CA ASP A 64 -3.52 -14.22 2.46
C ASP A 64 -2.99 -13.24 3.50
N THR A 65 -3.57 -13.24 4.69
CA THR A 65 -3.04 -12.48 5.81
C THR A 65 -1.93 -13.30 6.45
N VAL A 66 -0.76 -12.70 6.60
CA VAL A 66 0.45 -13.38 7.08
C VAL A 66 1.01 -12.70 8.31
N ASN A 67 1.82 -13.43 9.08
CA ASN A 67 2.43 -12.92 10.31
C ASN A 67 3.86 -12.44 10.11
N GLU A 68 4.52 -12.89 9.06
CA GLU A 68 5.90 -12.53 8.76
C GLU A 68 5.99 -11.96 7.35
N LEU A 69 6.74 -10.87 7.21
CA LEU A 69 6.90 -10.20 5.92
C LEU A 69 7.86 -10.95 5.02
N LYS A 70 7.47 -11.07 3.76
CA LYS A 70 8.34 -11.48 2.66
C LYS A 70 8.29 -10.39 1.60
N LYS A 71 9.32 -10.33 0.76
CA LYS A 71 9.38 -9.34 -0.32
C LYS A 71 8.07 -9.30 -1.09
N PHE A 72 7.60 -8.08 -1.32
CA PHE A 72 6.42 -7.73 -2.08
C PHE A 72 5.09 -7.90 -1.33
N ASP A 73 5.13 -8.35 -0.08
CA ASP A 73 3.92 -8.31 0.76
C ASP A 73 3.45 -6.87 0.93
N VAL A 74 2.15 -6.68 1.04
CA VAL A 74 1.55 -5.38 1.26
C VAL A 74 1.32 -5.17 2.75
N ILE A 75 1.71 -4.01 3.23
CA ILE A 75 1.55 -3.61 4.62
C ILE A 75 0.37 -2.63 4.68
N ALA A 76 -0.67 -2.99 5.41
CA ALA A 76 -1.85 -2.15 5.58
C ALA A 76 -1.75 -1.37 6.89
N MET A 77 -2.03 -0.08 6.84
CA MET A 77 -1.83 0.83 7.95
C MET A 77 -3.03 1.72 8.19
N ALA A 78 -3.27 2.09 9.45
CA ALA A 78 -4.21 3.12 9.84
C ALA A 78 -3.41 4.35 10.23
N ASN A 79 -3.48 5.41 9.44
CA ASN A 79 -2.67 6.62 9.64
C ASN A 79 -3.10 7.46 10.84
N ASP A 80 -4.35 7.35 11.26
CA ASP A 80 -4.88 8.16 12.35
C ASP A 80 -5.04 7.29 13.60
N LEU A 81 -4.23 7.53 14.62
CA LEU A 81 -4.29 6.77 15.86
C LEU A 81 -5.60 6.97 16.62
N ASN A 82 -6.33 8.05 16.32
CA ASN A 82 -7.67 8.27 16.89
C ASN A 82 -8.75 7.45 16.17
N MET A 83 -8.40 6.87 15.00
CA MET A 83 -9.31 6.05 14.21
C MET A 83 -8.58 4.77 13.80
N PRO A 84 -8.24 3.91 14.76
CA PRO A 84 -7.36 2.77 14.50
C PRO A 84 -7.94 1.69 13.59
N GLU A 85 -9.24 1.67 13.38
CA GLU A 85 -9.89 0.70 12.47
C GLU A 85 -9.98 1.21 11.03
N VAL A 86 -9.60 2.45 10.76
CA VAL A 86 -9.66 3.02 9.42
C VAL A 86 -8.34 2.76 8.70
N VAL A 87 -8.34 1.78 7.80
CA VAL A 87 -7.17 1.44 6.99
C VAL A 87 -7.21 2.27 5.71
N GLN A 88 -6.22 3.14 5.54
CA GLN A 88 -6.17 4.02 4.38
C GLN A 88 -4.74 4.33 3.91
N HIS A 89 -3.77 3.57 4.37
CA HIS A 89 -2.39 3.71 3.93
C HIS A 89 -1.78 2.33 3.68
N PHE A 90 -0.98 2.21 2.62
CA PHE A 90 -0.42 0.93 2.20
C PHE A 90 1.04 1.10 1.81
N GLY A 91 1.85 0.11 2.14
CA GLY A 91 3.24 0.04 1.70
C GLY A 91 3.53 -1.33 1.12
N ILE A 92 4.64 -1.43 0.39
CA ILE A 92 5.10 -2.68 -0.21
C ILE A 92 6.43 -3.02 0.44
N TYR A 93 6.52 -4.20 1.02
CA TYR A 93 7.77 -4.64 1.66
C TYR A 93 8.80 -5.00 0.58
N ILE A 94 9.96 -4.38 0.65
CA ILE A 94 11.03 -4.60 -0.33
C ILE A 94 12.25 -5.32 0.25
N GLY A 95 12.12 -5.85 1.47
CA GLY A 95 13.20 -6.56 2.14
C GLY A 95 13.98 -5.66 3.09
N ASP A 96 14.80 -6.26 3.92
CA ASP A 96 15.71 -5.56 4.86
C ASP A 96 15.03 -4.57 5.79
N GLY A 97 13.78 -4.84 6.17
CA GLY A 97 13.02 -3.96 7.06
C GLY A 97 12.53 -2.68 6.40
N LYS A 98 12.52 -2.62 5.07
CA LYS A 98 12.15 -1.42 4.31
C LYS A 98 10.85 -1.61 3.56
N MET A 99 10.11 -0.51 3.40
CA MET A 99 8.90 -0.50 2.56
C MET A 99 8.90 0.68 1.61
N LEU A 100 8.33 0.46 0.44
CA LEU A 100 8.03 1.49 -0.53
C LEU A 100 6.59 1.94 -0.29
N HIS A 101 6.38 3.24 -0.10
CA HIS A 101 5.06 3.81 0.10
C HIS A 101 5.05 5.27 -0.34
N THR A 102 3.89 5.91 -0.33
CA THR A 102 3.82 7.30 -0.74
C THR A 102 3.10 8.16 0.28
N GLU A 103 3.60 9.39 0.45
CA GLU A 103 3.04 10.40 1.33
C GLU A 103 2.63 11.60 0.48
N VAL A 104 1.62 12.34 0.94
CA VAL A 104 1.12 13.50 0.21
C VAL A 104 2.23 14.53 -0.07
N LYS A 105 3.07 14.79 0.92
CA LYS A 105 4.10 15.83 0.81
C LYS A 105 5.34 15.42 0.03
N THR A 106 5.74 14.16 0.15
CA THR A 106 7.02 13.70 -0.41
C THR A 106 6.89 12.93 -1.71
N GLY A 107 5.69 12.42 -2.00
CA GLY A 107 5.55 11.41 -3.03
C GLY A 107 6.08 10.06 -2.53
N SER A 108 6.42 9.17 -3.45
CA SER A 108 6.86 7.82 -3.08
C SER A 108 8.28 7.82 -2.53
N ILE A 109 8.45 7.11 -1.43
CA ILE A 109 9.71 7.02 -0.69
C ILE A 109 9.90 5.62 -0.15
N ILE A 110 11.13 5.34 0.28
CA ILE A 110 11.45 4.11 1.01
C ILE A 110 11.64 4.50 2.48
N SER A 111 10.98 3.78 3.37
CA SER A 111 11.05 4.03 4.81
C SER A 111 11.29 2.72 5.56
N ASP A 112 11.82 2.83 6.77
CA ASP A 112 11.91 1.69 7.67
C ASP A 112 10.51 1.31 8.15
N VAL A 113 10.16 0.04 8.03
CA VAL A 113 8.86 -0.47 8.50
C VAL A 113 8.68 -0.18 9.99
N ASP A 114 9.76 -0.28 10.76
CA ASP A 114 9.74 -0.09 12.20
C ASP A 114 9.25 1.29 12.62
N LEU A 115 9.47 2.31 11.78
CA LEU A 115 8.99 3.67 12.05
C LEU A 115 7.46 3.74 12.08
N TYR A 116 6.79 2.78 11.48
CA TYR A 116 5.33 2.77 11.31
C TYR A 116 4.65 1.69 12.16
N LYS A 117 5.37 1.03 13.05
CA LYS A 117 4.88 -0.16 13.77
C LYS A 117 3.55 0.05 14.50
N TYR A 118 3.30 1.26 15.01
CA TYR A 118 2.07 1.55 15.73
C TYR A 118 0.87 1.77 14.81
N PHE A 119 1.12 1.96 13.52
CA PHE A 119 0.08 2.19 12.52
C PHE A 119 -0.29 0.92 11.77
N ILE A 120 0.54 -0.13 11.85
CA ILE A 120 0.36 -1.34 11.05
C ILE A 120 -0.83 -2.14 11.54
N LYS A 121 -1.71 -2.53 10.58
CA LYS A 121 -2.90 -3.32 10.84
C LYS A 121 -2.82 -4.74 10.31
N GLY A 122 -1.99 -4.99 9.33
CA GLY A 122 -1.83 -6.32 8.80
C GLY A 122 -0.82 -6.39 7.67
N TYR A 123 -0.36 -7.61 7.43
CA TYR A 123 0.51 -7.95 6.31
C TYR A 123 -0.25 -8.88 5.40
N HIS A 124 -0.22 -8.62 4.11
CA HIS A 124 -0.99 -9.39 3.14
C HIS A 124 -0.14 -9.83 1.96
N ARG A 125 -0.34 -11.07 1.56
CA ARG A 125 0.38 -11.66 0.42
C ARG A 125 -0.61 -12.03 -0.65
N TRP A 126 -0.33 -11.62 -1.89
CA TRP A 126 -1.21 -11.92 -3.00
C TRP A 126 -1.37 -13.43 -3.14
N ARG A 127 -2.62 -13.88 -3.21
CA ARG A 127 -2.96 -15.29 -3.37
C ARG A 127 -3.15 -15.54 -4.86
N ASN A 128 -2.21 -16.10 -5.42
CA ASN A 128 -2.24 -16.27 -6.84
C ASN A 128 -2.76 -17.65 -7.23
#